data_9916af4f62334741d963505b694628a5
#
_entry.id   9916af4f62334741d963505b694628a5
#
_cell.length_a   1.000
_cell.length_b   1.000
_cell.length_c   1.000
_cell.angle_alpha   90.00
_cell.angle_beta   90.00
_cell.angle_gamma   90.00
#
_symmetry.space_group_name_H-M   'P 1'
#
loop_
_entity.id
_entity.type
_entity.pdbx_description
1 polymer ?
#
loop_
_entity_poly.entity_id
_entity_poly.type
_entity_poly.pdbx_seq_one_letter_code
_entity_poly.pdbx_strand_id
1 'polypeptide(L)'
;MRSLSKSLAWFLALVAGFAFGTFAAAQDPGDAGGRVVLVLPFENHSGNASLNWIGDSFPDTLNKRLESAGFLTISRDDRAFAFDHMGLPVDFRPTRATTIRIAQVLDANFVILGSFNVVNDRILIQARVLSVDGLKLSAPVDDSAELSRLFDAENAVAWKVAGALDPKFSASEQTFLRATGAVTLPAFEDYIRGSTASVDTERLKRLQDAVSLSPGYADALLALGKEQYAERNFDAAAATLAKVPSNDRLALEANFYVGLARFNSADYAGAAKAFEFVEGRLPLPEVVNNDGVALSRQGKDGVAEFQRASAADPTDEDYHYNLAIALFRRGDTAGATREVEEALKLKPADNEAVQLRTQLKTVPAGSKLNSNADTGFSPLERIRRSYSETGFRQAAFQLDEVRAARMAMLPAAERATDYTQLGRQYLTEGLLPEAETQFQFALAASPNSADAHAGMAQLREASGDAGKARDEAKTSMIMKPNVAALLVLARLDMADKQLAASAADVSRALQIEPANAEAIALRLVLQQRGQKVQ
;
A
#
# COMPACT_ATOMS: atom_id res chain seq x y z
N MET A 1 -12.24 46.49 -25.58
CA MET A 1 -10.81 46.48 -25.23
C MET A 1 -10.52 47.68 -24.32
N ARG A 2 -10.20 47.47 -23.07
CA ARG A 2 -9.84 48.36 -21.94
C ARG A 2 -10.78 48.13 -20.74
N SER A 3 -10.54 47.04 -19.99
CA SER A 3 -10.88 46.99 -18.55
C SER A 3 -10.41 45.71 -17.84
N LEU A 4 -9.32 45.09 -18.28
CA LEU A 4 -8.77 43.84 -17.67
C LEU A 4 -7.33 44.00 -17.12
N SER A 5 -6.84 45.20 -16.92
CA SER A 5 -5.45 45.45 -16.48
C SER A 5 -5.28 46.09 -15.09
N LYS A 6 -6.33 46.22 -14.30
CA LYS A 6 -6.23 46.87 -12.96
C LYS A 6 -6.42 45.93 -11.77
N SER A 7 -6.79 44.65 -11.96
CA SER A 7 -6.98 43.69 -10.87
C SER A 7 -5.75 42.82 -10.57
N LEU A 8 -4.74 42.84 -11.44
CA LEU A 8 -3.53 42.03 -11.26
C LEU A 8 -2.37 42.79 -10.56
N ALA A 9 -2.48 44.10 -10.39
CA ALA A 9 -1.44 44.92 -9.78
C ALA A 9 -1.53 45.05 -8.25
N TRP A 10 -2.62 44.59 -7.63
CA TRP A 10 -2.80 44.64 -6.17
C TRP A 10 -2.45 43.37 -5.43
N PHE A 11 -2.23 42.26 -6.14
CA PHE A 11 -1.81 40.99 -5.53
C PHE A 11 -0.28 40.81 -5.45
N LEU A 12 0.48 41.69 -6.13
CA LEU A 12 1.95 41.66 -6.14
C LEU A 12 2.63 42.66 -5.17
N ALA A 13 1.86 43.49 -4.47
CA ALA A 13 2.40 44.51 -3.56
C ALA A 13 2.37 44.12 -2.08
N LEU A 14 1.89 42.91 -1.71
CA LEU A 14 1.79 42.44 -0.32
C LEU A 14 2.79 41.34 0.04
N VAL A 15 3.73 40.99 -0.85
CA VAL A 15 4.79 39.99 -0.63
C VAL A 15 6.19 40.58 -0.47
N ALA A 16 6.33 41.93 -0.51
CA ALA A 16 7.64 42.57 -0.46
C ALA A 16 7.95 43.24 0.91
N GLY A 17 7.60 42.64 2.03
CA GLY A 17 7.76 43.26 3.34
C GLY A 17 8.14 42.33 4.51
N PHE A 18 8.84 41.23 4.27
CA PHE A 18 9.50 40.47 5.35
C PHE A 18 10.76 39.77 4.81
N ALA A 19 11.87 40.50 4.83
CA ALA A 19 13.18 39.91 4.57
C ALA A 19 14.11 40.20 5.75
N PHE A 20 14.94 39.21 6.04
CA PHE A 20 16.03 39.14 7.01
C PHE A 20 15.65 38.63 8.41
N GLY A 21 15.27 37.35 8.49
CA GLY A 21 15.58 36.47 9.60
C GLY A 21 16.42 35.33 9.03
N THR A 22 17.55 35.03 9.65
CA THR A 22 18.46 33.95 9.31
C THR A 22 17.69 32.64 9.25
N PHE A 23 17.38 32.17 8.05
CA PHE A 23 16.87 30.83 7.83
C PHE A 23 18.01 29.86 8.12
N ALA A 24 17.93 29.17 9.29
CA ALA A 24 18.50 27.85 9.42
C ALA A 24 17.98 27.04 8.21
N ALA A 25 18.88 26.37 7.54
CA ALA A 25 18.60 25.59 6.34
C ALA A 25 17.31 24.78 6.53
N ALA A 26 16.21 25.27 5.99
CA ALA A 26 15.08 24.44 5.65
C ALA A 26 15.64 23.42 4.67
N GLN A 27 15.51 22.15 5.00
CA GLN A 27 15.73 21.09 4.02
C GLN A 27 14.95 21.48 2.77
N ASP A 28 15.68 21.58 1.67
CA ASP A 28 15.14 21.72 0.34
C ASP A 28 13.93 20.75 0.21
N PRO A 29 12.76 21.20 -0.19
CA PRO A 29 11.71 20.30 -0.67
C PRO A 29 12.10 19.85 -2.09
N GLY A 30 13.38 19.59 -2.28
CA GLY A 30 13.98 19.07 -3.49
C GLY A 30 13.69 17.59 -3.56
N ASP A 31 13.02 17.23 -4.61
CA ASP A 31 12.82 15.91 -5.16
C ASP A 31 11.75 14.97 -4.58
N ALA A 32 10.57 15.47 -4.26
CA ALA A 32 9.39 14.60 -4.19
C ALA A 32 8.93 14.09 -5.59
N GLY A 33 9.42 14.69 -6.67
CA GLY A 33 9.10 14.29 -8.04
C GLY A 33 9.99 13.21 -8.66
N GLY A 34 11.03 12.74 -7.96
CA GLY A 34 12.08 11.90 -8.54
C GLY A 34 12.15 10.46 -8.02
N ARG A 35 11.05 9.82 -7.60
CA ARG A 35 11.10 8.51 -6.94
C ARG A 35 10.38 7.37 -7.66
N VAL A 36 10.00 7.55 -8.92
CA VAL A 36 9.33 6.49 -9.70
C VAL A 36 10.38 5.52 -10.25
N VAL A 37 10.22 4.25 -9.93
CA VAL A 37 11.17 3.19 -10.27
C VAL A 37 10.51 2.13 -11.13
N LEU A 38 11.11 1.85 -12.28
CA LEU A 38 10.76 0.72 -13.14
C LEU A 38 11.74 -0.42 -12.89
N VAL A 39 11.26 -1.59 -12.47
CA VAL A 39 12.07 -2.80 -12.40
C VAL A 39 11.77 -3.69 -13.61
N LEU A 40 12.80 -4.00 -14.39
CA LEU A 40 12.67 -4.93 -15.50
C LEU A 40 13.03 -6.37 -15.08
N PRO A 41 12.49 -7.40 -15.74
CA PRO A 41 12.93 -8.78 -15.54
C PRO A 41 14.44 -8.92 -15.72
N PHE A 42 15.06 -9.72 -14.85
CA PHE A 42 16.50 -9.95 -14.91
C PHE A 42 16.86 -11.00 -15.96
N GLU A 43 17.96 -10.79 -16.66
CA GLU A 43 18.41 -11.69 -17.70
C GLU A 43 19.00 -12.99 -17.11
N ASN A 44 18.53 -14.12 -17.62
CA ASN A 44 19.04 -15.44 -17.26
C ASN A 44 20.30 -15.78 -18.05
N HIS A 45 21.46 -15.82 -17.41
CA HIS A 45 22.74 -16.21 -17.99
C HIS A 45 23.15 -17.64 -17.63
N SER A 46 22.29 -18.42 -16.96
CA SER A 46 22.62 -19.80 -16.57
C SER A 46 22.63 -20.81 -17.73
N GLY A 47 22.09 -20.42 -18.89
CA GLY A 47 21.86 -21.33 -20.01
C GLY A 47 20.70 -22.32 -19.80
N ASN A 48 20.06 -22.33 -18.64
CA ASN A 48 18.92 -23.17 -18.33
C ASN A 48 17.60 -22.39 -18.43
N ALA A 49 16.86 -22.59 -19.51
CA ALA A 49 15.58 -21.90 -19.74
C ALA A 49 14.50 -22.22 -18.70
N SER A 50 14.58 -23.35 -17.98
CA SER A 50 13.62 -23.69 -16.92
C SER A 50 13.69 -22.71 -15.74
N LEU A 51 14.78 -21.93 -15.61
CA LEU A 51 15.01 -20.94 -14.59
C LEU A 51 14.62 -19.51 -15.03
N ASN A 52 14.03 -19.30 -16.21
CA ASN A 52 13.64 -17.97 -16.68
C ASN A 52 12.68 -17.26 -15.71
N TRP A 53 11.80 -18.01 -15.03
CA TRP A 53 10.88 -17.48 -14.05
C TRP A 53 11.56 -16.67 -12.92
N ILE A 54 12.83 -17.01 -12.61
CA ILE A 54 13.63 -16.26 -11.62
C ILE A 54 13.86 -14.82 -12.11
N GLY A 55 14.08 -14.61 -13.42
CA GLY A 55 14.18 -13.27 -13.97
C GLY A 55 12.90 -12.45 -13.77
N ASP A 56 11.75 -13.12 -13.91
CA ASP A 56 10.43 -12.51 -13.74
C ASP A 56 10.04 -12.30 -12.26
N SER A 57 10.73 -12.93 -11.32
CA SER A 57 10.49 -12.75 -9.88
C SER A 57 11.09 -11.45 -9.32
N PHE A 58 12.19 -10.96 -9.91
CA PHE A 58 12.87 -9.74 -9.44
C PHE A 58 11.95 -8.52 -9.43
N PRO A 59 11.16 -8.21 -10.48
CA PRO A 59 10.22 -7.09 -10.42
C PRO A 59 9.24 -7.19 -9.25
N ASP A 60 8.70 -8.37 -8.97
CA ASP A 60 7.74 -8.56 -7.89
C ASP A 60 8.38 -8.35 -6.51
N THR A 61 9.54 -8.96 -6.27
CA THR A 61 10.24 -8.82 -4.99
C THR A 61 10.79 -7.41 -4.79
N LEU A 62 11.47 -6.86 -5.82
CA LEU A 62 12.09 -5.54 -5.70
C LEU A 62 11.03 -4.44 -5.56
N ASN A 63 9.93 -4.48 -6.32
CA ASN A 63 8.86 -3.49 -6.21
C ASN A 63 8.33 -3.42 -4.78
N LYS A 64 7.97 -4.55 -4.17
CA LYS A 64 7.49 -4.60 -2.79
C LYS A 64 8.46 -3.97 -1.79
N ARG A 65 9.74 -4.25 -1.96
CA ARG A 65 10.79 -3.75 -1.06
C ARG A 65 11.07 -2.27 -1.25
N LEU A 66 11.09 -1.82 -2.50
CA LEU A 66 11.27 -0.40 -2.81
C LEU A 66 10.08 0.44 -2.36
N GLU A 67 8.86 -0.10 -2.41
CA GLU A 67 7.69 0.55 -1.84
C GLU A 67 7.83 0.74 -0.34
N SER A 68 8.25 -0.29 0.40
CA SER A 68 8.56 -0.17 1.84
C SER A 68 9.69 0.82 2.13
N ALA A 69 10.56 1.09 1.15
CA ALA A 69 11.61 2.11 1.24
C ALA A 69 11.14 3.52 0.81
N GLY A 70 9.85 3.68 0.46
CA GLY A 70 9.26 4.98 0.09
C GLY A 70 9.44 5.36 -1.39
N PHE A 71 9.66 4.38 -2.28
CA PHE A 71 9.67 4.58 -3.72
C PHE A 71 8.31 4.26 -4.34
N LEU A 72 7.96 4.94 -5.41
CA LEU A 72 6.83 4.59 -6.27
C LEU A 72 7.32 3.60 -7.32
N THR A 73 6.75 2.41 -7.38
CA THR A 73 7.16 1.38 -8.32
C THR A 73 6.14 1.20 -9.44
N ILE A 74 6.62 0.91 -10.64
CA ILE A 74 5.77 0.60 -11.78
C ILE A 74 5.29 -0.84 -11.64
N SER A 75 3.97 -1.03 -11.65
CA SER A 75 3.37 -2.36 -11.55
C SER A 75 3.64 -3.23 -12.79
N ARG A 76 3.41 -4.52 -12.67
CA ARG A 76 3.47 -5.45 -13.82
C ARG A 76 2.45 -5.06 -14.89
N ASP A 77 1.25 -4.69 -14.49
CA ASP A 77 0.16 -4.34 -15.39
C ASP A 77 0.45 -3.03 -16.15
N ASP A 78 0.96 -2.00 -15.46
CA ASP A 78 1.38 -0.75 -16.09
C ASP A 78 2.52 -0.96 -17.09
N ARG A 79 3.48 -1.82 -16.74
CA ARG A 79 4.58 -2.21 -17.65
C ARG A 79 4.04 -2.95 -18.88
N ALA A 80 3.13 -3.92 -18.68
CA ALA A 80 2.51 -4.66 -19.78
C ALA A 80 1.71 -3.73 -20.70
N PHE A 81 0.94 -2.81 -20.13
CA PHE A 81 0.22 -1.78 -20.86
C PHE A 81 1.15 -0.89 -21.70
N ALA A 82 2.28 -0.45 -21.13
CA ALA A 82 3.26 0.35 -21.87
C ALA A 82 3.88 -0.46 -23.03
N PHE A 83 4.18 -1.73 -22.81
CA PHE A 83 4.74 -2.59 -23.86
C PHE A 83 3.74 -2.78 -25.01
N ASP A 84 2.48 -3.04 -24.71
CA ASP A 84 1.40 -3.15 -25.71
C ASP A 84 1.23 -1.85 -26.50
N HIS A 85 1.18 -0.71 -25.83
CA HIS A 85 1.09 0.61 -26.47
C HIS A 85 2.28 0.94 -27.39
N MET A 86 3.45 0.41 -27.07
CA MET A 86 4.65 0.57 -27.88
C MET A 86 4.79 -0.52 -28.96
N GLY A 87 3.85 -1.46 -29.04
CA GLY A 87 3.91 -2.60 -29.95
C GLY A 87 5.07 -3.55 -29.64
N LEU A 88 5.50 -3.63 -28.39
CA LEU A 88 6.58 -4.51 -27.94
C LEU A 88 5.99 -5.82 -27.40
N PRO A 89 6.55 -6.99 -27.77
CA PRO A 89 6.17 -8.25 -27.14
C PRO A 89 6.46 -8.25 -25.63
N VAL A 90 5.68 -9.00 -24.86
CA VAL A 90 5.81 -9.09 -23.39
C VAL A 90 7.17 -9.64 -22.96
N ASP A 91 7.75 -10.52 -23.78
CA ASP A 91 9.06 -11.13 -23.59
C ASP A 91 10.20 -10.34 -24.27
N PHE A 92 9.90 -9.12 -24.77
CA PHE A 92 10.87 -8.27 -25.42
C PHE A 92 11.99 -7.87 -24.47
N ARG A 93 13.24 -8.07 -24.91
CA ARG A 93 14.44 -7.61 -24.19
C ARG A 93 14.87 -6.26 -24.74
N PRO A 94 14.60 -5.18 -24.01
CA PRO A 94 14.87 -3.84 -24.51
C PRO A 94 16.38 -3.55 -24.58
N THR A 95 16.81 -2.93 -25.66
CA THR A 95 18.12 -2.27 -25.70
C THR A 95 18.12 -1.08 -24.73
N ARG A 96 19.30 -0.57 -24.38
CA ARG A 96 19.41 0.60 -23.47
C ARG A 96 18.56 1.79 -23.96
N ALA A 97 18.54 2.05 -25.28
CA ALA A 97 17.73 3.13 -25.84
C ALA A 97 16.23 2.87 -25.71
N THR A 98 15.80 1.64 -25.94
CA THR A 98 14.40 1.23 -25.76
C THR A 98 14.01 1.28 -24.29
N THR A 99 14.88 0.86 -23.38
CA THR A 99 14.68 0.96 -21.93
C THR A 99 14.41 2.39 -21.47
N ILE A 100 15.23 3.34 -21.95
CA ILE A 100 15.03 4.76 -21.64
C ILE A 100 13.68 5.24 -22.18
N ARG A 101 13.30 4.84 -23.39
CA ARG A 101 12.01 5.22 -23.97
C ARG A 101 10.82 4.63 -23.20
N ILE A 102 10.90 3.37 -22.77
CA ILE A 102 9.88 2.75 -21.92
C ILE A 102 9.75 3.53 -20.60
N ALA A 103 10.89 3.84 -19.97
CA ALA A 103 10.91 4.60 -18.74
C ALA A 103 10.28 6.00 -18.90
N GLN A 104 10.55 6.69 -20.02
CA GLN A 104 9.95 7.97 -20.34
C GLN A 104 8.43 7.90 -20.56
N VAL A 105 7.93 6.83 -21.19
CA VAL A 105 6.48 6.61 -21.38
C VAL A 105 5.77 6.36 -20.03
N LEU A 106 6.50 5.76 -19.08
CA LEU A 106 6.00 5.43 -17.75
C LEU A 106 6.35 6.49 -16.69
N ASP A 107 6.92 7.63 -17.09
CA ASP A 107 7.39 8.70 -16.20
C ASP A 107 8.33 8.19 -15.08
N ALA A 108 9.09 7.12 -15.37
CA ALA A 108 10.03 6.54 -14.41
C ALA A 108 11.33 7.35 -14.36
N ASN A 109 11.78 7.68 -13.15
CA ASN A 109 13.05 8.38 -12.92
C ASN A 109 14.23 7.42 -12.93
N PHE A 110 14.00 6.19 -12.50
CA PHE A 110 15.01 5.16 -12.40
C PHE A 110 14.54 3.86 -13.04
N VAL A 111 15.48 3.14 -13.65
CA VAL A 111 15.24 1.77 -14.13
C VAL A 111 16.24 0.83 -13.45
N ILE A 112 15.74 -0.25 -12.88
CA ILE A 112 16.58 -1.32 -12.37
C ILE A 112 16.70 -2.39 -13.43
N LEU A 113 17.94 -2.67 -13.81
CA LEU A 113 18.35 -3.67 -14.77
C LEU A 113 19.20 -4.72 -14.06
N GLY A 114 19.09 -5.97 -14.45
CA GLY A 114 19.92 -6.99 -13.82
C GLY A 114 20.03 -8.25 -14.64
N SER A 115 20.90 -9.11 -14.17
CA SER A 115 21.09 -10.47 -14.67
C SER A 115 21.38 -11.42 -13.51
N PHE A 116 21.11 -12.68 -13.73
CA PHE A 116 21.51 -13.73 -12.80
C PHE A 116 22.13 -14.91 -13.54
N ASN A 117 22.94 -15.65 -12.80
CA ASN A 117 23.50 -16.92 -13.24
C ASN A 117 23.34 -17.96 -12.11
N VAL A 118 23.14 -19.23 -12.47
CA VAL A 118 23.07 -20.32 -11.50
C VAL A 118 24.14 -21.33 -11.83
N VAL A 119 25.05 -21.54 -10.87
CA VAL A 119 26.17 -22.47 -10.99
C VAL A 119 26.23 -23.31 -9.71
N ASN A 120 26.16 -24.63 -9.83
CA ASN A 120 26.21 -25.57 -8.69
C ASN A 120 25.20 -25.22 -7.59
N ASP A 121 23.94 -25.02 -7.95
CA ASP A 121 22.83 -24.64 -7.06
C ASP A 121 23.03 -23.30 -6.33
N ARG A 122 24.00 -22.50 -6.76
CA ARG A 122 24.22 -21.16 -6.26
C ARG A 122 23.80 -20.14 -7.29
N ILE A 123 22.94 -19.20 -6.87
CA ILE A 123 22.57 -18.05 -7.70
C ILE A 123 23.57 -16.91 -7.47
N LEU A 124 23.99 -16.30 -8.56
CA LEU A 124 24.81 -15.08 -8.61
C LEU A 124 23.97 -14.01 -9.28
N ILE A 125 23.76 -12.88 -8.61
CA ILE A 125 22.87 -11.81 -9.05
C ILE A 125 23.69 -10.55 -9.23
N GLN A 126 23.45 -9.83 -10.33
CA GLN A 126 23.98 -8.50 -10.55
C GLN A 126 22.87 -7.55 -10.96
N ALA A 127 22.70 -6.45 -10.22
CA ALA A 127 21.75 -5.40 -10.52
C ALA A 127 22.47 -4.06 -10.78
N ARG A 128 21.84 -3.17 -11.55
CA ARG A 128 22.29 -1.81 -11.79
C ARG A 128 21.10 -0.85 -11.83
N VAL A 129 21.31 0.35 -11.36
CA VAL A 129 20.33 1.44 -11.43
C VAL A 129 20.70 2.37 -12.58
N LEU A 130 19.79 2.55 -13.51
CA LEU A 130 19.87 3.56 -14.56
C LEU A 130 19.05 4.78 -14.15
N SER A 131 19.70 5.93 -13.94
CA SER A 131 19.02 7.21 -13.83
C SER A 131 18.61 7.68 -15.23
N VAL A 132 17.31 7.93 -15.43
CA VAL A 132 16.74 8.28 -16.74
C VAL A 132 17.16 9.68 -17.16
N ASP A 133 17.02 10.67 -16.27
CA ASP A 133 17.38 12.07 -16.58
C ASP A 133 18.87 12.26 -16.78
N GLY A 134 19.67 11.64 -15.90
CA GLY A 134 21.13 11.74 -15.98
C GLY A 134 21.77 10.82 -17.00
N LEU A 135 21.04 9.89 -17.58
CA LEU A 135 21.53 8.81 -18.46
C LEU A 135 22.72 8.04 -17.87
N LYS A 136 22.79 8.00 -16.52
CA LYS A 136 23.90 7.39 -15.78
C LYS A 136 23.50 6.01 -15.28
N LEU A 137 24.41 5.06 -15.46
CA LEU A 137 24.30 3.72 -14.91
C LEU A 137 25.17 3.64 -13.63
N SER A 138 24.59 3.11 -12.56
CA SER A 138 25.32 2.92 -11.30
C SER A 138 26.45 1.90 -11.42
N ALA A 139 27.31 1.85 -10.40
CA ALA A 139 28.11 0.66 -10.15
C ALA A 139 27.21 -0.57 -9.99
N PRO A 140 27.70 -1.77 -10.31
CA PRO A 140 26.91 -2.99 -10.09
C PRO A 140 26.66 -3.21 -8.59
N VAL A 141 25.47 -3.73 -8.29
CA VAL A 141 25.07 -4.26 -7.00
C VAL A 141 25.05 -5.76 -7.14
N ASP A 142 25.94 -6.45 -6.43
CA ASP A 142 26.10 -7.89 -6.54
C ASP A 142 25.62 -8.60 -5.27
N ASP A 143 25.01 -9.78 -5.45
CA ASP A 143 24.70 -10.70 -4.35
C ASP A 143 24.77 -12.15 -4.80
N SER A 144 24.84 -13.09 -3.84
CA SER A 144 24.83 -14.51 -4.14
C SER A 144 24.37 -15.34 -2.95
N ALA A 145 23.56 -16.36 -3.22
CA ALA A 145 23.08 -17.31 -2.23
C ALA A 145 22.96 -18.73 -2.81
N GLU A 146 22.63 -19.69 -2.00
CA GLU A 146 22.11 -20.96 -2.50
C GLU A 146 20.74 -20.71 -3.16
N LEU A 147 20.42 -21.43 -4.22
CA LEU A 147 19.15 -21.27 -4.95
C LEU A 147 17.93 -21.48 -4.05
N SER A 148 18.04 -22.38 -3.07
CA SER A 148 17.02 -22.58 -2.04
C SER A 148 16.73 -21.34 -1.18
N ARG A 149 17.66 -20.36 -1.17
CA ARG A 149 17.56 -19.07 -0.48
C ARG A 149 17.41 -17.89 -1.45
N LEU A 150 16.73 -18.12 -2.58
CA LEU A 150 16.50 -17.08 -3.60
C LEU A 150 15.90 -15.81 -3.02
N PHE A 151 14.89 -15.95 -2.15
CA PHE A 151 14.26 -14.79 -1.50
C PHE A 151 15.24 -13.93 -0.69
N ASP A 152 16.14 -14.56 0.05
CA ASP A 152 17.13 -13.83 0.84
C ASP A 152 18.03 -13.01 -0.09
N ALA A 153 18.45 -13.61 -1.22
CA ALA A 153 19.29 -12.93 -2.21
C ALA A 153 18.55 -11.78 -2.91
N GLU A 154 17.30 -11.98 -3.33
CA GLU A 154 16.49 -10.92 -3.94
C GLU A 154 16.25 -9.75 -2.97
N ASN A 155 15.95 -10.05 -1.71
CA ASN A 155 15.76 -9.03 -0.69
C ASN A 155 17.07 -8.29 -0.36
N ALA A 156 18.20 -8.97 -0.31
CA ALA A 156 19.51 -8.35 -0.11
C ALA A 156 19.86 -7.40 -1.28
N VAL A 157 19.57 -7.83 -2.51
CA VAL A 157 19.71 -6.96 -3.69
C VAL A 157 18.79 -5.75 -3.58
N ALA A 158 17.54 -5.93 -3.19
CA ALA A 158 16.58 -4.83 -3.02
C ALA A 158 17.06 -3.81 -1.98
N TRP A 159 17.60 -4.28 -0.84
CA TRP A 159 18.17 -3.41 0.18
C TRP A 159 19.35 -2.58 -0.34
N LYS A 160 20.28 -3.22 -1.04
CA LYS A 160 21.44 -2.54 -1.65
C LYS A 160 21.00 -1.54 -2.73
N VAL A 161 19.99 -1.90 -3.54
CA VAL A 161 19.42 -1.03 -4.57
C VAL A 161 18.74 0.17 -3.93
N ALA A 162 17.96 0.00 -2.84
CA ALA A 162 17.34 1.12 -2.11
C ALA A 162 18.40 2.12 -1.61
N GLY A 163 19.51 1.63 -1.07
CA GLY A 163 20.65 2.48 -0.67
C GLY A 163 21.36 3.16 -1.85
N ALA A 164 21.35 2.55 -3.03
CA ALA A 164 21.92 3.16 -4.24
C ALA A 164 20.99 4.23 -4.85
N LEU A 165 19.67 4.08 -4.68
CA LEU A 165 18.66 5.05 -5.13
C LEU A 165 18.59 6.26 -4.20
N ASP A 166 18.63 6.03 -2.89
CA ASP A 166 18.56 7.09 -1.88
C ASP A 166 19.69 6.94 -0.84
N PRO A 167 20.72 7.77 -0.89
CA PRO A 167 21.80 7.76 0.11
C PRO A 167 21.33 8.03 1.55
N LYS A 168 20.11 8.55 1.74
CA LYS A 168 19.49 8.76 3.06
C LYS A 168 18.74 7.53 3.56
N PHE A 169 18.60 6.49 2.73
CA PHE A 169 17.97 5.24 3.13
C PHE A 169 18.74 4.59 4.27
N SER A 170 18.10 4.42 5.41
CA SER A 170 18.75 4.04 6.68
C SER A 170 18.18 2.79 7.34
N ALA A 171 17.20 2.13 6.70
CA ALA A 171 16.67 0.87 7.22
C ALA A 171 17.78 -0.18 7.31
N SER A 172 17.85 -0.90 8.46
CA SER A 172 18.84 -1.95 8.61
C SER A 172 18.54 -3.14 7.70
N GLU A 173 19.59 -3.77 7.19
CA GLU A 173 19.46 -4.96 6.35
C GLU A 173 18.63 -6.04 7.05
N GLN A 174 18.86 -6.26 8.34
CA GLN A 174 18.15 -7.28 9.12
C GLN A 174 16.64 -7.02 9.20
N THR A 175 16.22 -5.77 9.45
CA THR A 175 14.80 -5.38 9.43
C THR A 175 14.20 -5.59 8.04
N PHE A 176 14.92 -5.17 7.02
CA PHE A 176 14.48 -5.26 5.64
C PHE A 176 14.31 -6.72 5.20
N LEU A 177 15.23 -7.61 5.58
CA LEU A 177 15.17 -9.04 5.25
C LEU A 177 14.05 -9.77 6.01
N ARG A 178 13.75 -9.39 7.26
CA ARG A 178 12.74 -10.05 8.10
C ARG A 178 11.31 -9.77 7.68
N ALA A 179 11.05 -8.71 6.95
CA ALA A 179 9.72 -8.37 6.47
C ALA A 179 9.16 -9.33 5.40
N THR A 180 9.82 -10.47 5.13
CA THR A 180 9.34 -11.53 4.25
C THR A 180 8.55 -12.56 5.03
N GLY A 181 7.30 -12.82 4.60
CA GLY A 181 6.53 -13.98 5.09
C GLY A 181 7.21 -15.31 4.75
N ALA A 182 6.86 -16.36 5.48
CA ALA A 182 7.36 -17.71 5.22
C ALA A 182 6.66 -18.31 3.97
N VAL A 183 7.17 -18.00 2.79
CA VAL A 183 6.72 -18.58 1.52
C VAL A 183 7.73 -19.64 1.08
N THR A 184 7.26 -20.82 0.66
CA THR A 184 8.15 -21.85 0.14
C THR A 184 8.60 -21.52 -1.28
N LEU A 185 9.84 -21.86 -1.65
CA LEU A 185 10.35 -21.60 -3.00
C LEU A 185 9.46 -22.21 -4.11
N PRO A 186 8.91 -23.45 -3.99
CA PRO A 186 7.98 -23.97 -4.97
C PRO A 186 6.68 -23.16 -5.10
N ALA A 187 6.12 -22.67 -3.99
CA ALA A 187 4.94 -21.81 -4.03
C ALA A 187 5.21 -20.49 -4.74
N PHE A 188 6.40 -19.91 -4.53
CA PHE A 188 6.81 -18.71 -5.22
C PHE A 188 7.02 -18.95 -6.72
N GLU A 189 7.69 -20.05 -7.09
CA GLU A 189 7.84 -20.42 -8.49
C GLU A 189 6.50 -20.54 -9.20
N ASP A 190 5.53 -21.25 -8.58
CA ASP A 190 4.21 -21.41 -9.16
C ASP A 190 3.43 -20.09 -9.22
N TYR A 191 3.57 -19.22 -8.22
CA TYR A 191 3.00 -17.88 -8.27
C TYR A 191 3.58 -17.05 -9.43
N ILE A 192 4.90 -17.00 -9.60
CA ILE A 192 5.54 -16.23 -10.68
C ILE A 192 5.16 -16.81 -12.05
N ARG A 193 5.26 -18.14 -12.22
CA ARG A 193 4.85 -18.80 -13.47
C ARG A 193 3.36 -18.58 -13.79
N GLY A 194 2.50 -18.63 -12.77
CA GLY A 194 1.08 -18.33 -12.90
C GLY A 194 0.85 -16.88 -13.32
N SER A 195 1.48 -15.92 -12.64
CA SER A 195 1.33 -14.50 -12.92
C SER A 195 1.89 -14.08 -14.30
N THR A 196 2.77 -14.87 -14.90
CA THR A 196 3.37 -14.62 -16.23
C THR A 196 2.81 -15.50 -17.34
N ALA A 197 1.96 -16.48 -17.01
CA ALA A 197 1.38 -17.39 -18.00
C ALA A 197 0.46 -16.63 -18.97
N SER A 198 0.63 -16.92 -20.27
CA SER A 198 -0.21 -16.36 -21.33
C SER A 198 -1.51 -17.13 -21.54
N VAL A 199 -1.61 -18.35 -20.99
CA VAL A 199 -2.78 -19.23 -21.11
C VAL A 199 -3.55 -19.26 -19.78
N ASP A 200 -4.82 -18.89 -19.80
CA ASP A 200 -5.65 -18.72 -18.60
C ASP A 200 -5.75 -20.02 -17.76
N THR A 201 -5.89 -21.17 -18.42
CA THR A 201 -5.96 -22.47 -17.72
C THR A 201 -4.65 -22.84 -17.01
N GLU A 202 -3.49 -22.50 -17.58
CA GLU A 202 -2.20 -22.68 -16.93
C GLU A 202 -2.04 -21.68 -15.79
N ARG A 203 -2.41 -20.42 -16.00
CA ARG A 203 -2.40 -19.36 -14.99
C ARG A 203 -3.18 -19.78 -13.76
N LEU A 204 -4.44 -20.16 -13.95
CA LEU A 204 -5.31 -20.58 -12.84
C LEU A 204 -4.72 -21.78 -12.08
N LYS A 205 -4.25 -22.80 -12.82
CA LYS A 205 -3.65 -23.98 -12.21
C LYS A 205 -2.42 -23.63 -11.36
N ARG A 206 -1.47 -22.86 -11.91
CA ARG A 206 -0.26 -22.47 -11.21
C ARG A 206 -0.55 -21.65 -9.95
N LEU A 207 -1.50 -20.71 -10.02
CA LEU A 207 -1.91 -19.93 -8.85
C LEU A 207 -2.59 -20.80 -7.79
N GLN A 208 -3.39 -21.81 -8.19
CA GLN A 208 -3.96 -22.78 -7.27
C GLN A 208 -2.89 -23.63 -6.59
N ASP A 209 -1.89 -24.08 -7.35
CA ASP A 209 -0.75 -24.86 -6.84
C ASP A 209 0.04 -24.00 -5.81
N ALA A 210 0.32 -22.73 -6.12
CA ALA A 210 0.98 -21.80 -5.21
C ALA A 210 0.23 -21.62 -3.88
N VAL A 211 -1.09 -21.41 -3.93
CA VAL A 211 -1.94 -21.31 -2.72
C VAL A 211 -2.01 -22.62 -1.96
N SER A 212 -1.99 -23.76 -2.65
CA SER A 212 -1.98 -25.08 -2.00
C SER A 212 -0.68 -25.33 -1.23
N LEU A 213 0.45 -24.93 -1.79
CA LEU A 213 1.78 -25.06 -1.18
C LEU A 213 2.02 -24.05 -0.04
N SER A 214 1.42 -22.87 -0.12
CA SER A 214 1.51 -21.81 0.89
C SER A 214 0.15 -21.12 1.08
N PRO A 215 -0.76 -21.67 1.90
CA PRO A 215 -2.13 -21.17 2.02
C PRO A 215 -2.29 -19.73 2.53
N GLY A 216 -1.26 -19.20 3.18
CA GLY A 216 -1.21 -17.80 3.66
C GLY A 216 -0.46 -16.85 2.72
N TYR A 217 -0.10 -17.28 1.51
CA TYR A 217 0.64 -16.43 0.58
C TYR A 217 -0.28 -15.39 -0.04
N ALA A 218 -0.25 -14.17 0.49
CA ALA A 218 -1.18 -13.09 0.15
C ALA A 218 -1.15 -12.73 -1.34
N ASP A 219 0.03 -12.67 -1.98
CA ASP A 219 0.13 -12.35 -3.41
C ASP A 219 -0.51 -13.42 -4.29
N ALA A 220 -0.30 -14.69 -3.97
CA ALA A 220 -0.91 -15.80 -4.70
C ALA A 220 -2.44 -15.84 -4.48
N LEU A 221 -2.90 -15.53 -3.26
CA LEU A 221 -4.33 -15.41 -2.95
C LEU A 221 -4.97 -14.27 -3.74
N LEU A 222 -4.33 -13.10 -3.78
CA LEU A 222 -4.84 -11.95 -4.53
C LEU A 222 -4.89 -12.27 -6.03
N ALA A 223 -3.80 -12.78 -6.60
CA ALA A 223 -3.73 -13.12 -8.01
C ALA A 223 -4.77 -14.18 -8.40
N LEU A 224 -4.88 -15.27 -7.60
CA LEU A 224 -5.87 -16.32 -7.84
C LEU A 224 -7.31 -15.77 -7.74
N GLY A 225 -7.58 -14.95 -6.76
CA GLY A 225 -8.91 -14.37 -6.58
C GLY A 225 -9.29 -13.40 -7.69
N LYS A 226 -8.35 -12.60 -8.19
CA LYS A 226 -8.56 -11.72 -9.37
C LYS A 226 -8.83 -12.54 -10.63
N GLU A 227 -8.11 -13.64 -10.84
CA GLU A 227 -8.34 -14.54 -11.97
C GLU A 227 -9.71 -15.21 -11.89
N GLN A 228 -10.09 -15.74 -10.72
CA GLN A 228 -11.43 -16.30 -10.50
C GLN A 228 -12.54 -15.27 -10.72
N TYR A 229 -12.30 -14.00 -10.35
CA TYR A 229 -13.23 -12.91 -10.62
C TYR A 229 -13.35 -12.63 -12.12
N ALA A 230 -12.25 -12.62 -12.86
CA ALA A 230 -12.23 -12.43 -14.31
C ALA A 230 -13.00 -13.56 -15.04
N GLU A 231 -12.86 -14.81 -14.56
CA GLU A 231 -13.63 -15.97 -15.04
C GLU A 231 -15.10 -15.96 -14.58
N ARG A 232 -15.56 -14.92 -13.85
CA ARG A 232 -16.91 -14.79 -13.27
C ARG A 232 -17.24 -15.87 -12.22
N ASN A 233 -16.25 -16.52 -11.66
CA ASN A 233 -16.43 -17.43 -10.52
C ASN A 233 -16.41 -16.62 -9.22
N PHE A 234 -17.45 -15.82 -9.03
CA PHE A 234 -17.48 -14.78 -7.98
C PHE A 234 -17.44 -15.35 -6.58
N ASP A 235 -18.12 -16.46 -6.32
CA ASP A 235 -18.11 -17.07 -4.98
C ASP A 235 -16.73 -17.61 -4.60
N ALA A 236 -16.05 -18.27 -5.54
CA ALA A 236 -14.68 -18.74 -5.34
C ALA A 236 -13.71 -17.54 -5.17
N ALA A 237 -13.86 -16.49 -5.98
CA ALA A 237 -13.07 -15.27 -5.88
C ALA A 237 -13.19 -14.65 -4.49
N ALA A 238 -14.43 -14.43 -4.01
CA ALA A 238 -14.68 -13.87 -2.69
C ALA A 238 -14.08 -14.74 -1.57
N ALA A 239 -14.23 -16.08 -1.68
CA ALA A 239 -13.69 -17.01 -0.69
C ALA A 239 -12.16 -17.06 -0.68
N THR A 240 -11.52 -16.94 -1.83
CA THR A 240 -10.05 -16.90 -1.96
C THR A 240 -9.48 -15.61 -1.42
N LEU A 241 -10.02 -14.46 -1.87
CA LEU A 241 -9.58 -13.12 -1.48
C LEU A 241 -9.76 -12.85 0.01
N ALA A 242 -10.84 -13.36 0.61
CA ALA A 242 -11.09 -13.23 2.04
C ALA A 242 -10.06 -13.94 2.94
N LYS A 243 -9.17 -14.78 2.37
CA LYS A 243 -8.07 -15.41 3.12
C LYS A 243 -6.85 -14.50 3.25
N VAL A 244 -6.77 -13.40 2.49
CA VAL A 244 -5.70 -12.41 2.65
C VAL A 244 -5.82 -11.80 4.05
N PRO A 245 -4.74 -11.84 4.87
CA PRO A 245 -4.80 -11.32 6.23
C PRO A 245 -5.15 -9.83 6.26
N SER A 246 -6.00 -9.42 7.19
CA SER A 246 -6.48 -8.03 7.27
C SER A 246 -5.39 -7.00 7.62
N ASN A 247 -4.25 -7.46 8.12
CA ASN A 247 -3.06 -6.67 8.39
C ASN A 247 -2.00 -6.77 7.28
N ASP A 248 -2.27 -7.50 6.22
CA ASP A 248 -1.41 -7.51 5.03
C ASP A 248 -1.63 -6.25 4.21
N ARG A 249 -0.57 -5.73 3.58
CA ARG A 249 -0.64 -4.55 2.70
C ARG A 249 -1.61 -4.74 1.52
N LEU A 250 -1.80 -5.98 1.07
CA LEU A 250 -2.73 -6.34 -0.01
C LEU A 250 -4.18 -6.45 0.45
N ALA A 251 -4.45 -6.32 1.76
CA ALA A 251 -5.79 -6.46 2.32
C ALA A 251 -6.80 -5.46 1.73
N LEU A 252 -6.36 -4.26 1.38
CA LEU A 252 -7.24 -3.24 0.81
C LEU A 252 -7.69 -3.64 -0.60
N GLU A 253 -6.75 -3.99 -1.47
CA GLU A 253 -7.06 -4.46 -2.81
C GLU A 253 -7.88 -5.75 -2.78
N ALA A 254 -7.49 -6.71 -1.94
CA ALA A 254 -8.23 -7.95 -1.77
C ALA A 254 -9.69 -7.70 -1.36
N ASN A 255 -9.94 -6.82 -0.38
CA ASN A 255 -11.30 -6.50 0.05
C ASN A 255 -12.09 -5.71 -1.02
N PHE A 256 -11.45 -4.87 -1.81
CA PHE A 256 -12.11 -4.24 -2.96
C PHE A 256 -12.66 -5.31 -3.92
N TYR A 257 -11.84 -6.29 -4.29
CA TYR A 257 -12.29 -7.39 -5.15
C TYR A 257 -13.26 -8.36 -4.46
N VAL A 258 -13.18 -8.56 -3.13
CA VAL A 258 -14.23 -9.25 -2.35
C VAL A 258 -15.55 -8.51 -2.49
N GLY A 259 -15.54 -7.19 -2.38
CA GLY A 259 -16.72 -6.36 -2.56
C GLY A 259 -17.33 -6.53 -3.95
N LEU A 260 -16.52 -6.45 -5.00
CA LEU A 260 -16.97 -6.66 -6.37
C LEU A 260 -17.51 -8.08 -6.61
N ALA A 261 -16.83 -9.10 -6.09
CA ALA A 261 -17.23 -10.50 -6.25
C ALA A 261 -18.58 -10.76 -5.56
N ARG A 262 -18.74 -10.32 -4.31
CA ARG A 262 -20.00 -10.43 -3.56
C ARG A 262 -21.13 -9.63 -4.19
N PHE A 263 -20.83 -8.44 -4.72
CA PHE A 263 -21.83 -7.65 -5.45
C PHE A 263 -22.35 -8.42 -6.66
N ASN A 264 -21.48 -9.06 -7.44
CA ASN A 264 -21.87 -9.86 -8.60
C ASN A 264 -22.59 -11.16 -8.23
N SER A 265 -22.37 -11.71 -7.01
CA SER A 265 -23.14 -12.82 -6.44
C SER A 265 -24.44 -12.35 -5.75
N ALA A 266 -24.83 -11.08 -5.88
CA ALA A 266 -25.97 -10.47 -5.20
C ALA A 266 -25.92 -10.47 -3.66
N ASP A 267 -24.75 -10.75 -3.05
CA ASP A 267 -24.50 -10.52 -1.63
C ASP A 267 -24.11 -9.05 -1.38
N TYR A 268 -25.12 -8.18 -1.53
CA TYR A 268 -24.90 -6.73 -1.40
C TYR A 268 -24.49 -6.30 0.02
N ALA A 269 -24.91 -7.03 1.05
CA ALA A 269 -24.53 -6.75 2.41
C ALA A 269 -23.07 -7.09 2.68
N GLY A 270 -22.62 -8.22 2.16
CA GLY A 270 -21.21 -8.60 2.19
C GLY A 270 -20.34 -7.70 1.32
N ALA A 271 -20.86 -7.20 0.20
CA ALA A 271 -20.17 -6.24 -0.66
C ALA A 271 -19.94 -4.91 0.07
N ALA A 272 -20.98 -4.32 0.67
CA ALA A 272 -20.89 -3.08 1.45
C ALA A 272 -19.86 -3.21 2.58
N LYS A 273 -19.91 -4.31 3.36
CA LYS A 273 -18.92 -4.56 4.42
C LYS A 273 -17.47 -4.60 3.92
N ALA A 274 -17.26 -5.16 2.73
CA ALA A 274 -15.92 -5.24 2.15
C ALA A 274 -15.45 -3.85 1.65
N PHE A 275 -16.33 -3.05 1.04
CA PHE A 275 -16.01 -1.68 0.65
C PHE A 275 -15.80 -0.77 1.87
N GLU A 276 -16.61 -0.88 2.91
CA GLU A 276 -16.45 -0.17 4.18
C GLU A 276 -15.09 -0.47 4.84
N PHE A 277 -14.60 -1.71 4.77
CA PHE A 277 -13.26 -2.06 5.26
C PHE A 277 -12.15 -1.28 4.54
N VAL A 278 -12.26 -1.12 3.22
CA VAL A 278 -11.30 -0.35 2.43
C VAL A 278 -11.46 1.14 2.71
N GLU A 279 -12.68 1.66 2.67
CA GLU A 279 -13.02 3.06 2.90
C GLU A 279 -12.53 3.57 4.26
N GLY A 280 -12.68 2.76 5.31
CA GLY A 280 -12.25 3.11 6.67
C GLY A 280 -10.73 3.33 6.80
N ARG A 281 -9.95 2.89 5.83
CA ARG A 281 -8.50 3.06 5.76
C ARG A 281 -8.09 4.03 4.67
N LEU A 282 -8.78 3.96 3.56
CA LEU A 282 -8.53 4.82 2.40
C LEU A 282 -9.83 5.10 1.64
N PRO A 283 -10.43 6.29 1.81
CA PRO A 283 -11.70 6.67 1.21
C PRO A 283 -11.53 7.11 -0.25
N LEU A 284 -11.08 6.19 -1.12
CA LEU A 284 -11.02 6.44 -2.55
C LEU A 284 -12.42 6.65 -3.14
N PRO A 285 -12.61 7.57 -4.08
CA PRO A 285 -13.92 7.88 -4.65
C PRO A 285 -14.61 6.65 -5.25
N GLU A 286 -13.87 5.76 -5.94
CA GLU A 286 -14.41 4.51 -6.49
C GLU A 286 -14.89 3.53 -5.42
N VAL A 287 -14.23 3.49 -4.26
CA VAL A 287 -14.62 2.62 -3.13
C VAL A 287 -15.87 3.17 -2.46
N VAL A 288 -15.87 4.47 -2.15
CA VAL A 288 -17.01 5.17 -1.55
C VAL A 288 -18.24 5.07 -2.45
N ASN A 289 -18.08 5.26 -3.76
CA ASN A 289 -19.14 5.06 -4.73
C ASN A 289 -19.68 3.63 -4.69
N ASN A 290 -18.81 2.63 -4.65
CA ASN A 290 -19.21 1.23 -4.67
C ASN A 290 -19.94 0.82 -3.38
N ASP A 291 -19.57 1.38 -2.23
CA ASP A 291 -20.33 1.21 -1.01
C ASP A 291 -21.74 1.81 -1.13
N GLY A 292 -21.86 3.03 -1.65
CA GLY A 292 -23.14 3.66 -1.96
C GLY A 292 -24.00 2.80 -2.89
N VAL A 293 -23.40 2.20 -3.93
CA VAL A 293 -24.11 1.28 -4.85
C VAL A 293 -24.57 0.03 -4.10
N ALA A 294 -23.72 -0.57 -3.27
CA ALA A 294 -24.06 -1.77 -2.51
C ALA A 294 -25.17 -1.49 -1.47
N LEU A 295 -25.16 -0.34 -0.82
CA LEU A 295 -26.23 0.12 0.07
C LEU A 295 -27.54 0.31 -0.69
N SER A 296 -27.48 0.95 -1.84
CA SER A 296 -28.64 1.19 -2.71
C SER A 296 -29.31 -0.11 -3.16
N ARG A 297 -28.52 -1.15 -3.50
CA ARG A 297 -29.04 -2.49 -3.84
C ARG A 297 -29.70 -3.20 -2.67
N GLN A 298 -29.37 -2.84 -1.44
CA GLN A 298 -30.05 -3.29 -0.23
C GLN A 298 -31.33 -2.50 0.08
N GLY A 299 -31.69 -1.50 -0.73
CA GLY A 299 -32.80 -0.57 -0.47
C GLY A 299 -32.47 0.47 0.62
N LYS A 300 -31.20 0.64 0.98
CA LYS A 300 -30.74 1.65 1.91
C LYS A 300 -30.41 2.96 1.19
N ASP A 301 -30.32 4.05 1.96
CA ASP A 301 -29.93 5.36 1.43
C ASP A 301 -28.41 5.45 1.24
N GLY A 302 -27.94 5.64 0.02
CA GLY A 302 -26.54 5.81 -0.35
C GLY A 302 -26.15 7.26 -0.73
N VAL A 303 -27.03 8.24 -0.46
CA VAL A 303 -26.79 9.65 -0.87
C VAL A 303 -25.50 10.20 -0.26
N ALA A 304 -25.20 9.90 0.99
CA ALA A 304 -23.99 10.39 1.67
C ALA A 304 -22.71 9.88 1.01
N GLU A 305 -22.69 8.61 0.62
CA GLU A 305 -21.56 7.96 -0.05
C GLU A 305 -21.35 8.58 -1.44
N PHE A 306 -22.43 8.71 -2.24
CA PHE A 306 -22.32 9.33 -3.56
C PHE A 306 -21.94 10.81 -3.51
N GLN A 307 -22.38 11.57 -2.50
CA GLN A 307 -21.95 12.95 -2.28
C GLN A 307 -20.44 13.02 -1.96
N ARG A 308 -19.94 12.11 -1.16
CA ARG A 308 -18.49 12.04 -0.86
C ARG A 308 -17.69 11.66 -2.11
N ALA A 309 -18.15 10.68 -2.88
CA ALA A 309 -17.48 10.26 -4.10
C ALA A 309 -17.41 11.39 -5.13
N SER A 310 -18.55 12.07 -5.43
CA SER A 310 -18.60 13.19 -6.38
C SER A 310 -17.83 14.43 -5.90
N ALA A 311 -17.72 14.65 -4.58
CA ALA A 311 -16.91 15.72 -4.01
C ALA A 311 -15.41 15.43 -4.08
N ALA A 312 -15.01 14.15 -3.96
CA ALA A 312 -13.62 13.72 -4.04
C ALA A 312 -13.09 13.71 -5.49
N ASP A 313 -13.93 13.32 -6.45
CA ASP A 313 -13.63 13.45 -7.88
C ASP A 313 -14.84 14.03 -8.64
N PRO A 314 -14.91 15.36 -8.75
CA PRO A 314 -16.01 16.04 -9.44
C PRO A 314 -15.90 15.95 -10.97
N THR A 315 -14.90 15.27 -11.51
CA THR A 315 -14.72 15.12 -12.96
C THR A 315 -15.24 13.78 -13.49
N ASP A 316 -15.73 12.91 -12.59
CA ASP A 316 -16.27 11.61 -12.95
C ASP A 316 -17.80 11.66 -13.12
N GLU A 317 -18.27 11.40 -14.33
CA GLU A 317 -19.69 11.46 -14.68
C GLU A 317 -20.54 10.40 -13.97
N ASP A 318 -19.99 9.25 -13.63
CA ASP A 318 -20.73 8.15 -13.00
C ASP A 318 -21.09 8.49 -11.54
N TYR A 319 -20.23 9.22 -10.83
CA TYR A 319 -20.54 9.63 -9.44
C TYR A 319 -21.71 10.62 -9.40
N HIS A 320 -21.74 11.59 -10.32
CA HIS A 320 -22.87 12.51 -10.46
C HIS A 320 -24.15 11.79 -10.89
N TYR A 321 -24.05 10.84 -11.82
CA TYR A 321 -25.18 10.03 -12.25
C TYR A 321 -25.76 9.18 -11.10
N ASN A 322 -24.92 8.52 -10.32
CA ASN A 322 -25.33 7.72 -9.18
C ASN A 322 -25.98 8.58 -8.08
N LEU A 323 -25.41 9.76 -7.81
CA LEU A 323 -25.99 10.73 -6.88
C LEU A 323 -27.36 11.21 -7.35
N ALA A 324 -27.53 11.47 -8.67
CA ALA A 324 -28.81 11.86 -9.22
C ALA A 324 -29.89 10.79 -9.00
N ILE A 325 -29.57 9.52 -9.20
CA ILE A 325 -30.51 8.40 -8.96
C ILE A 325 -30.89 8.34 -7.48
N ALA A 326 -29.91 8.42 -6.58
CA ALA A 326 -30.15 8.33 -5.14
C ALA A 326 -31.00 9.50 -4.62
N LEU A 327 -30.75 10.73 -5.07
CA LEU A 327 -31.56 11.91 -4.76
C LEU A 327 -32.99 11.78 -5.30
N PHE A 328 -33.15 11.24 -6.51
CA PHE A 328 -34.48 11.00 -7.08
C PHE A 328 -35.26 9.94 -6.27
N ARG A 329 -34.64 8.85 -5.84
CA ARG A 329 -35.27 7.87 -4.94
C ARG A 329 -35.70 8.47 -3.61
N ARG A 330 -34.94 9.42 -3.11
CA ARG A 330 -35.25 10.16 -1.89
C ARG A 330 -36.38 11.18 -2.09
N GLY A 331 -36.67 11.59 -3.33
CA GLY A 331 -37.65 12.60 -3.69
C GLY A 331 -37.09 14.01 -3.88
N ASP A 332 -35.76 14.17 -3.82
CA ASP A 332 -35.11 15.43 -4.17
C ASP A 332 -34.91 15.53 -5.68
N THR A 333 -36.02 15.84 -6.39
CA THR A 333 -36.02 15.99 -7.84
C THR A 333 -35.17 17.18 -8.31
N ALA A 334 -35.06 18.23 -7.49
CA ALA A 334 -34.24 19.40 -7.82
C ALA A 334 -32.74 19.08 -7.71
N GLY A 335 -32.34 18.41 -6.65
CA GLY A 335 -30.98 17.90 -6.50
C GLY A 335 -30.62 16.90 -7.59
N ALA A 336 -31.48 15.92 -7.86
CA ALA A 336 -31.30 14.94 -8.93
C ALA A 336 -31.12 15.60 -10.31
N THR A 337 -31.87 16.66 -10.60
CA THR A 337 -31.75 17.40 -11.87
C THR A 337 -30.40 18.09 -11.96
N ARG A 338 -29.90 18.71 -10.89
CA ARG A 338 -28.57 19.33 -10.91
C ARG A 338 -27.48 18.31 -11.19
N GLU A 339 -27.50 17.20 -10.49
CA GLU A 339 -26.47 16.18 -10.62
C GLU A 339 -26.48 15.48 -11.99
N VAL A 340 -27.65 15.20 -12.56
CA VAL A 340 -27.70 14.62 -13.92
C VAL A 340 -27.24 15.61 -14.99
N GLU A 341 -27.43 16.91 -14.81
CA GLU A 341 -26.89 17.92 -15.74
C GLU A 341 -25.36 18.05 -15.59
N GLU A 342 -24.80 17.88 -14.38
CA GLU A 342 -23.33 17.79 -14.20
C GLU A 342 -22.78 16.52 -14.91
N ALA A 343 -23.39 15.36 -14.71
CA ALA A 343 -23.00 14.15 -15.44
C ALA A 343 -23.02 14.34 -16.97
N LEU A 344 -24.05 15.02 -17.49
CA LEU A 344 -24.17 15.30 -18.93
C LEU A 344 -23.23 16.40 -19.44
N LYS A 345 -22.76 17.32 -18.60
CA LYS A 345 -21.68 18.24 -18.98
C LYS A 345 -20.36 17.49 -19.20
N LEU A 346 -20.08 16.51 -18.34
CA LEU A 346 -18.89 15.68 -18.44
C LEU A 346 -18.98 14.71 -19.61
N LYS A 347 -20.17 14.08 -19.81
CA LYS A 347 -20.43 13.10 -20.88
C LYS A 347 -21.75 13.36 -21.59
N PRO A 348 -21.78 14.27 -22.59
CA PRO A 348 -23.02 14.66 -23.27
C PRO A 348 -23.74 13.52 -23.98
N ALA A 349 -23.05 12.47 -24.40
CA ALA A 349 -23.58 11.33 -25.14
C ALA A 349 -24.02 10.16 -24.23
N ASP A 350 -24.13 10.36 -22.92
CA ASP A 350 -24.59 9.34 -22.00
C ASP A 350 -26.11 9.14 -22.10
N ASN A 351 -26.50 8.07 -22.80
CA ASN A 351 -27.91 7.77 -23.06
C ASN A 351 -28.74 7.55 -21.79
N GLU A 352 -28.15 6.90 -20.75
CA GLU A 352 -28.88 6.66 -19.50
C GLU A 352 -29.07 7.96 -18.71
N ALA A 353 -28.06 8.84 -18.67
CA ALA A 353 -28.20 10.15 -18.06
C ALA A 353 -29.20 11.05 -18.82
N VAL A 354 -29.25 10.99 -20.17
CA VAL A 354 -30.24 11.69 -20.98
C VAL A 354 -31.66 11.18 -20.67
N GLN A 355 -31.84 9.86 -20.53
CA GLN A 355 -33.14 9.27 -20.18
C GLN A 355 -33.54 9.67 -18.74
N LEU A 356 -32.63 9.62 -17.77
CA LEU A 356 -32.90 10.07 -16.41
C LEU A 356 -33.32 11.54 -16.37
N ARG A 357 -32.58 12.42 -17.07
CA ARG A 357 -32.94 13.83 -17.20
C ARG A 357 -34.35 14.02 -17.82
N THR A 358 -34.68 13.26 -18.85
CA THR A 358 -35.96 13.33 -19.48
C THR A 358 -37.07 12.92 -18.52
N GLN A 359 -36.88 11.86 -17.76
CA GLN A 359 -37.81 11.41 -16.72
C GLN A 359 -38.00 12.47 -15.63
N LEU A 360 -36.93 13.07 -15.13
CA LEU A 360 -36.97 14.13 -14.12
C LEU A 360 -37.75 15.36 -14.58
N LYS A 361 -37.76 15.68 -15.90
CA LYS A 361 -38.53 16.79 -16.46
C LYS A 361 -40.03 16.49 -16.54
N THR A 362 -40.45 15.25 -16.54
CA THR A 362 -41.85 14.83 -16.68
C THR A 362 -42.57 14.60 -15.36
N VAL A 363 -41.83 14.46 -14.24
CA VAL A 363 -42.41 14.20 -12.92
C VAL A 363 -42.58 15.48 -12.10
N PRO A 364 -43.65 15.56 -11.24
CA PRO A 364 -43.81 16.68 -10.32
C PRO A 364 -42.64 16.79 -9.33
N ALA A 365 -42.42 18.01 -8.83
CA ALA A 365 -41.45 18.23 -7.78
C ALA A 365 -41.76 17.36 -6.53
N GLY A 366 -40.73 16.75 -5.94
CA GLY A 366 -40.86 15.86 -4.79
C GLY A 366 -41.25 14.42 -5.14
N SER A 367 -41.43 14.09 -6.42
CA SER A 367 -41.67 12.72 -6.87
C SER A 367 -40.48 11.82 -6.54
N LYS A 368 -40.76 10.58 -6.17
CA LYS A 368 -39.75 9.54 -5.94
C LYS A 368 -39.61 8.64 -7.15
N LEU A 369 -38.41 8.16 -7.41
CA LEU A 369 -38.18 7.12 -8.40
C LEU A 369 -38.93 5.84 -7.99
N ASN A 370 -39.93 5.45 -8.73
CA ASN A 370 -40.67 4.20 -8.53
C ASN A 370 -40.09 3.12 -9.45
N SER A 371 -39.66 2.01 -8.87
CA SER A 371 -39.18 0.83 -9.61
C SER A 371 -40.26 0.15 -10.47
N ASN A 372 -41.54 0.51 -10.29
CA ASN A 372 -42.72 -0.07 -10.97
C ASN A 372 -43.38 0.89 -11.94
N ALA A 373 -42.76 2.00 -12.34
CA ALA A 373 -43.36 2.92 -13.27
C ALA A 373 -43.36 2.32 -14.68
N ASP A 374 -44.51 2.42 -15.38
CA ASP A 374 -44.75 1.97 -16.77
C ASP A 374 -43.84 2.64 -17.84
N THR A 375 -42.81 3.36 -17.40
CA THR A 375 -41.91 4.13 -18.29
C THR A 375 -40.86 3.27 -19.01
N GLY A 376 -40.74 1.99 -18.67
CA GLY A 376 -39.74 1.09 -19.28
C GLY A 376 -38.28 1.41 -18.98
N PHE A 377 -38.01 2.49 -18.22
CA PHE A 377 -36.66 2.89 -17.81
C PHE A 377 -36.53 2.85 -16.29
N SER A 378 -35.66 1.97 -15.80
CA SER A 378 -35.31 1.85 -14.40
C SER A 378 -33.78 2.08 -14.25
N PRO A 379 -33.37 3.32 -13.92
CA PRO A 379 -31.95 3.62 -13.84
C PRO A 379 -31.32 2.86 -12.66
N LEU A 380 -30.12 2.36 -12.91
CA LEU A 380 -29.31 1.65 -11.93
C LEU A 380 -27.99 2.38 -11.73
N GLU A 381 -27.56 2.45 -10.48
CA GLU A 381 -26.26 3.00 -10.11
C GLU A 381 -25.12 2.16 -10.70
N ARG A 382 -24.08 2.85 -11.11
CA ARG A 382 -22.90 2.29 -11.74
C ARG A 382 -21.84 1.96 -10.71
N ILE A 383 -21.40 0.70 -10.69
CA ILE A 383 -20.29 0.23 -9.86
C ILE A 383 -18.97 0.39 -10.61
N ARG A 384 -17.93 0.86 -9.91
CA ARG A 384 -16.56 0.90 -10.43
C ARG A 384 -15.90 -0.46 -10.30
N ARG A 385 -15.32 -0.96 -11.39
CA ARG A 385 -14.70 -2.29 -11.45
C ARG A 385 -13.18 -2.25 -11.40
N SER A 386 -12.60 -1.07 -11.48
CA SER A 386 -11.17 -0.85 -11.39
C SER A 386 -10.80 -0.39 -9.99
N TYR A 387 -9.77 -0.99 -9.45
CA TYR A 387 -9.05 -0.51 -8.28
C TYR A 387 -7.77 0.17 -8.78
N SER A 388 -7.65 1.46 -8.56
CA SER A 388 -6.47 2.20 -9.00
C SER A 388 -5.38 2.10 -7.93
N GLU A 389 -4.52 1.09 -8.03
CA GLU A 389 -3.36 0.97 -7.16
C GLU A 389 -2.41 2.17 -7.32
N THR A 390 -2.21 2.64 -8.55
CA THR A 390 -1.41 3.84 -8.83
C THR A 390 -2.07 5.09 -8.22
N GLY A 391 -3.38 5.26 -8.39
CA GLY A 391 -4.13 6.34 -7.76
C GLY A 391 -4.10 6.25 -6.23
N PHE A 392 -4.19 5.03 -5.70
CA PHE A 392 -4.03 4.76 -4.27
C PHE A 392 -2.66 5.19 -3.75
N ARG A 393 -1.59 4.79 -4.42
CA ARG A 393 -0.21 5.14 -4.03
C ARG A 393 0.04 6.63 -4.13
N GLN A 394 -0.46 7.29 -5.18
CA GLN A 394 -0.38 8.74 -5.31
C GLN A 394 -1.13 9.46 -4.20
N ALA A 395 -2.35 9.01 -3.86
CA ALA A 395 -3.11 9.58 -2.75
C ALA A 395 -2.43 9.33 -1.39
N ALA A 396 -1.91 8.13 -1.15
CA ALA A 396 -1.15 7.81 0.06
C ALA A 396 0.11 8.67 0.16
N PHE A 397 0.84 8.84 -0.94
CA PHE A 397 2.01 9.71 -1.01
C PHE A 397 1.67 11.17 -0.72
N GLN A 398 0.59 11.72 -1.32
CA GLN A 398 0.13 13.08 -1.03
C GLN A 398 -0.28 13.25 0.43
N LEU A 399 -0.94 12.26 1.02
CA LEU A 399 -1.29 12.27 2.43
C LEU A 399 -0.05 12.24 3.33
N ASP A 400 0.98 11.49 2.96
CA ASP A 400 2.24 11.45 3.70
C ASP A 400 3.02 12.75 3.56
N GLU A 401 3.01 13.42 2.41
CA GLU A 401 3.57 14.77 2.24
C GLU A 401 2.85 15.81 3.10
N VAL A 402 1.51 15.80 3.09
CA VAL A 402 0.70 16.69 3.94
C VAL A 402 0.98 16.41 5.42
N ARG A 403 1.10 15.14 5.81
CA ARG A 403 1.45 14.73 7.16
C ARG A 403 2.86 15.22 7.53
N ALA A 404 3.85 14.99 6.66
CA ALA A 404 5.23 15.44 6.86
C ALA A 404 5.32 16.97 6.99
N ALA A 405 4.62 17.71 6.14
CA ALA A 405 4.54 19.17 6.22
C ALA A 405 3.90 19.65 7.54
N ARG A 406 2.81 19.00 7.97
CA ARG A 406 2.18 19.28 9.27
C ARG A 406 3.12 18.97 10.43
N MET A 407 3.79 17.83 10.40
CA MET A 407 4.74 17.44 11.43
C MET A 407 5.93 18.39 11.51
N ALA A 408 6.41 18.92 10.37
CA ALA A 408 7.51 19.89 10.35
C ALA A 408 7.19 21.18 11.12
N MET A 409 5.91 21.53 11.26
CA MET A 409 5.46 22.71 12.02
C MET A 409 5.38 22.48 13.54
N LEU A 410 5.43 21.22 14.00
CA LEU A 410 5.30 20.89 15.41
C LEU A 410 6.64 21.08 16.15
N PRO A 411 6.61 21.35 17.47
CA PRO A 411 7.79 21.29 18.33
C PRO A 411 8.48 19.90 18.26
N ALA A 412 9.78 19.86 18.42
CA ALA A 412 10.56 18.62 18.30
C ALA A 412 10.03 17.47 19.18
N ALA A 413 9.60 17.76 20.40
CA ALA A 413 9.04 16.76 21.32
C ALA A 413 7.70 16.18 20.83
N GLU A 414 6.83 17.04 20.27
CA GLU A 414 5.55 16.60 19.69
C GLU A 414 5.78 15.76 18.43
N ARG A 415 6.68 16.20 17.53
CA ARG A 415 7.08 15.40 16.38
C ARG A 415 7.59 14.02 16.78
N ALA A 416 8.45 13.95 17.81
CA ALA A 416 8.96 12.68 18.30
C ALA A 416 7.84 11.76 18.81
N THR A 417 6.83 12.34 19.46
CA THR A 417 5.67 11.59 19.95
C THR A 417 4.84 11.06 18.79
N ASP A 418 4.51 11.89 17.81
CA ASP A 418 3.69 11.52 16.65
C ASP A 418 4.40 10.46 15.78
N TYR A 419 5.70 10.64 15.50
CA TYR A 419 6.49 9.63 14.80
C TYR A 419 6.58 8.32 15.58
N THR A 420 6.72 8.37 16.91
CA THR A 420 6.73 7.16 17.74
C THR A 420 5.40 6.42 17.67
N GLN A 421 4.28 7.15 17.71
CA GLN A 421 2.95 6.55 17.60
C GLN A 421 2.73 5.90 16.23
N LEU A 422 3.12 6.58 15.15
CA LEU A 422 3.04 6.04 13.79
C LEU A 422 3.94 4.82 13.61
N GLY A 423 5.16 4.85 14.17
CA GLY A 423 6.06 3.70 14.16
C GLY A 423 5.47 2.49 14.89
N ARG A 424 4.79 2.68 16.02
CA ARG A 424 4.08 1.60 16.73
C ARG A 424 2.90 1.06 15.91
N GLN A 425 2.17 1.92 15.22
CA GLN A 425 1.10 1.47 14.33
C GLN A 425 1.66 0.58 13.23
N TYR A 426 2.68 1.00 12.49
CA TYR A 426 3.33 0.20 11.46
C TYR A 426 3.90 -1.10 12.01
N LEU A 427 4.49 -1.08 13.20
CA LEU A 427 4.99 -2.30 13.85
C LEU A 427 3.85 -3.30 14.14
N THR A 428 2.69 -2.82 14.58
CA THR A 428 1.51 -3.66 14.82
C THR A 428 0.96 -4.26 13.52
N GLU A 429 1.08 -3.53 12.41
CA GLU A 429 0.69 -3.96 11.07
C GLU A 429 1.74 -4.87 10.41
N GLY A 430 2.89 -5.10 11.06
CA GLY A 430 4.00 -5.92 10.53
C GLY A 430 4.86 -5.21 9.49
N LEU A 431 4.67 -3.91 9.30
CA LEU A 431 5.40 -3.06 8.35
C LEU A 431 6.71 -2.59 8.99
N LEU A 432 7.67 -3.54 9.13
CA LEU A 432 8.89 -3.30 9.90
C LEU A 432 9.80 -2.20 9.33
N PRO A 433 10.06 -2.11 8.03
CA PRO A 433 10.87 -1.03 7.46
C PRO A 433 10.26 0.36 7.66
N GLU A 434 8.94 0.46 7.51
CA GLU A 434 8.18 1.69 7.72
C GLU A 434 8.23 2.10 9.20
N ALA A 435 8.05 1.14 10.11
CA ALA A 435 8.15 1.36 11.54
C ALA A 435 9.56 1.86 11.92
N GLU A 436 10.62 1.25 11.36
CA GLU A 436 12.02 1.67 11.59
C GLU A 436 12.24 3.13 11.18
N THR A 437 11.76 3.51 10.00
CA THR A 437 11.86 4.88 9.49
C THR A 437 11.20 5.88 10.44
N GLN A 438 10.00 5.56 10.94
CA GLN A 438 9.30 6.46 11.87
C GLN A 438 10.01 6.58 13.22
N PHE A 439 10.50 5.48 13.79
CA PHE A 439 11.26 5.55 15.03
C PHE A 439 12.59 6.30 14.86
N GLN A 440 13.24 6.20 13.72
CA GLN A 440 14.45 7.00 13.41
C GLN A 440 14.11 8.49 13.32
N PHE A 441 12.98 8.87 12.67
CA PHE A 441 12.54 10.27 12.67
C PHE A 441 12.18 10.76 14.07
N ALA A 442 11.57 9.92 14.90
CA ALA A 442 11.31 10.24 16.30
C ALA A 442 12.60 10.53 17.07
N LEU A 443 13.61 9.68 16.92
CA LEU A 443 14.91 9.83 17.57
C LEU A 443 15.73 11.00 17.00
N ALA A 444 15.61 11.29 15.70
CA ALA A 444 16.20 12.48 15.08
C ALA A 444 15.58 13.77 15.63
N ALA A 445 14.25 13.78 15.87
CA ALA A 445 13.55 14.91 16.48
C ALA A 445 13.84 15.05 17.99
N SER A 446 13.95 13.92 18.70
CA SER A 446 14.24 13.89 20.14
C SER A 446 15.09 12.66 20.48
N PRO A 447 16.43 12.80 20.49
CA PRO A 447 17.36 11.69 20.77
C PRO A 447 17.18 11.04 22.17
N ASN A 448 16.56 11.78 23.10
CA ASN A 448 16.30 11.30 24.46
C ASN A 448 14.84 10.83 24.66
N SER A 449 14.14 10.46 23.61
CA SER A 449 12.78 9.94 23.70
C SER A 449 12.80 8.48 24.18
N ALA A 450 12.47 8.24 25.45
CA ALA A 450 12.36 6.89 26.01
C ALA A 450 11.35 6.02 25.23
N ASP A 451 10.23 6.62 24.80
CA ASP A 451 9.19 5.92 24.06
C ASP A 451 9.64 5.53 22.64
N ALA A 452 10.44 6.35 21.98
CA ALA A 452 11.00 6.04 20.67
C ALA A 452 12.05 4.91 20.77
N HIS A 453 12.93 4.95 21.78
CA HIS A 453 13.87 3.85 22.06
C HIS A 453 13.14 2.54 22.41
N ALA A 454 12.06 2.61 23.20
CA ALA A 454 11.23 1.43 23.49
C ALA A 454 10.57 0.86 22.22
N GLY A 455 10.07 1.72 21.32
CA GLY A 455 9.54 1.32 20.03
C GLY A 455 10.62 0.69 19.14
N MET A 456 11.80 1.29 19.10
CA MET A 456 12.95 0.72 18.38
C MET A 456 13.35 -0.65 18.96
N ALA A 457 13.33 -0.81 20.29
CA ALA A 457 13.60 -2.09 20.94
C ALA A 457 12.61 -3.18 20.51
N GLN A 458 11.28 -2.85 20.47
CA GLN A 458 10.25 -3.76 19.99
C GLN A 458 10.46 -4.14 18.53
N LEU A 459 10.82 -3.18 17.70
CA LEU A 459 11.16 -3.41 16.29
C LEU A 459 12.35 -4.35 16.13
N ARG A 460 13.43 -4.10 16.85
CA ARG A 460 14.65 -4.94 16.81
C ARG A 460 14.38 -6.37 17.29
N GLU A 461 13.54 -6.53 18.30
CA GLU A 461 13.07 -7.83 18.74
C GLU A 461 12.27 -8.54 17.64
N ALA A 462 11.29 -7.87 17.05
CA ALA A 462 10.51 -8.39 15.93
C ALA A 462 11.36 -8.76 14.71
N SER A 463 12.44 -7.99 14.46
CA SER A 463 13.43 -8.28 13.41
C SER A 463 14.40 -9.41 13.76
N GLY A 464 14.37 -9.92 15.02
CA GLY A 464 15.27 -10.98 15.49
C GLY A 464 16.66 -10.49 15.90
N ASP A 465 16.89 -9.18 16.04
CA ASP A 465 18.12 -8.58 16.53
C ASP A 465 18.05 -8.41 18.06
N ALA A 466 18.16 -9.52 18.78
CA ALA A 466 18.05 -9.55 20.23
C ALA A 466 19.11 -8.66 20.93
N GLY A 467 20.30 -8.53 20.34
CA GLY A 467 21.37 -7.68 20.88
C GLY A 467 20.97 -6.20 20.88
N LYS A 468 20.64 -5.67 19.70
CA LYS A 468 20.20 -4.27 19.57
C LYS A 468 18.86 -4.02 20.28
N ALA A 469 17.94 -4.99 20.30
CA ALA A 469 16.70 -4.88 21.05
C ALA A 469 16.96 -4.64 22.54
N ARG A 470 17.90 -5.38 23.12
CA ARG A 470 18.32 -5.25 24.51
C ARG A 470 18.98 -3.89 24.78
N ASP A 471 19.83 -3.42 23.88
CA ASP A 471 20.52 -2.13 24.00
C ASP A 471 19.53 -0.96 23.94
N GLU A 472 18.61 -0.96 23.00
CA GLU A 472 17.57 0.05 22.87
C GLU A 472 16.63 0.05 24.07
N ALA A 473 16.22 -1.14 24.56
CA ALA A 473 15.37 -1.25 25.75
C ALA A 473 16.08 -0.70 27.01
N LYS A 474 17.37 -1.01 27.20
CA LYS A 474 18.17 -0.44 28.31
C LYS A 474 18.30 1.07 28.18
N THR A 475 18.54 1.59 26.97
CA THR A 475 18.62 3.03 26.70
C THR A 475 17.30 3.71 27.08
N SER A 476 16.17 3.16 26.67
CA SER A 476 14.86 3.65 27.08
C SER A 476 14.71 3.71 28.61
N MET A 477 15.10 2.62 29.29
CA MET A 477 14.97 2.50 30.75
C MET A 477 15.88 3.46 31.54
N ILE A 478 17.05 3.84 30.98
CA ILE A 478 17.94 4.86 31.57
C ILE A 478 17.29 6.24 31.54
N MET A 479 16.54 6.55 30.47
CA MET A 479 15.87 7.84 30.30
C MET A 479 14.62 7.94 31.19
N LYS A 480 13.76 6.93 31.11
CA LYS A 480 12.51 6.87 31.88
C LYS A 480 12.04 5.42 32.01
N PRO A 481 11.55 4.98 33.18
CA PRO A 481 10.88 3.69 33.29
C PRO A 481 9.78 3.55 32.23
N ASN A 482 9.86 2.48 31.43
CA ASN A 482 8.97 2.26 30.28
C ASN A 482 8.51 0.81 30.23
N VAL A 483 7.20 0.59 30.26
CA VAL A 483 6.61 -0.76 30.28
C VAL A 483 6.98 -1.55 29.01
N ALA A 484 6.92 -0.92 27.84
CA ALA A 484 7.25 -1.61 26.60
C ALA A 484 8.72 -2.10 26.57
N ALA A 485 9.67 -1.28 27.07
CA ALA A 485 11.06 -1.67 27.18
C ALA A 485 11.27 -2.82 28.19
N LEU A 486 10.57 -2.78 29.33
CA LEU A 486 10.60 -3.87 30.33
C LEU A 486 10.07 -5.19 29.74
N LEU A 487 9.02 -5.14 28.95
CA LEU A 487 8.45 -6.34 28.31
C LEU A 487 9.38 -6.92 27.24
N VAL A 488 10.08 -6.10 26.48
CA VAL A 488 11.15 -6.55 25.57
C VAL A 488 12.24 -7.26 26.35
N LEU A 489 12.78 -6.64 27.41
CA LEU A 489 13.81 -7.27 28.26
C LEU A 489 13.32 -8.59 28.84
N ALA A 490 12.11 -8.63 29.37
CA ALA A 490 11.51 -9.84 29.96
C ALA A 490 11.39 -10.98 28.94
N ARG A 491 10.96 -10.70 27.70
CA ARG A 491 10.85 -11.72 26.65
C ARG A 491 12.23 -12.22 26.22
N LEU A 492 13.20 -11.33 26.05
CA LEU A 492 14.58 -11.68 25.71
C LEU A 492 15.23 -12.52 26.82
N ASP A 493 15.05 -12.14 28.08
CA ASP A 493 15.57 -12.92 29.22
C ASP A 493 14.89 -14.28 29.35
N MET A 494 13.60 -14.36 29.04
CA MET A 494 12.89 -15.64 28.99
C MET A 494 13.41 -16.55 27.87
N ALA A 495 13.75 -16.00 26.71
CA ALA A 495 14.36 -16.73 25.62
C ALA A 495 15.77 -17.24 25.97
N ASP A 496 16.54 -16.43 26.68
CA ASP A 496 17.86 -16.76 27.19
C ASP A 496 17.83 -17.66 28.46
N LYS A 497 16.63 -18.13 28.87
CA LYS A 497 16.39 -18.93 30.08
C LYS A 497 16.76 -18.23 31.41
N GLN A 498 16.88 -16.93 31.39
CA GLN A 498 17.14 -16.10 32.57
C GLN A 498 15.79 -15.74 33.26
N LEU A 499 15.07 -16.76 33.69
CA LEU A 499 13.71 -16.63 34.19
C LEU A 499 13.53 -15.69 35.39
N ALA A 500 14.55 -15.61 36.25
CA ALA A 500 14.53 -14.70 37.41
C ALA A 500 14.60 -13.22 37.00
N ALA A 501 15.46 -12.89 36.01
CA ALA A 501 15.57 -11.54 35.45
C ALA A 501 14.26 -11.15 34.75
N SER A 502 13.74 -12.05 33.89
CA SER A 502 12.43 -11.86 33.25
C SER A 502 11.31 -11.59 34.26
N ALA A 503 11.25 -12.36 35.37
CA ALA A 503 10.26 -12.17 36.43
C ALA A 503 10.39 -10.81 37.13
N ALA A 504 11.60 -10.32 37.33
CA ALA A 504 11.86 -9.00 37.90
C ALA A 504 11.34 -7.88 36.97
N ASP A 505 11.62 -7.98 35.67
CA ASP A 505 11.17 -6.97 34.70
C ASP A 505 9.65 -6.98 34.53
N VAL A 506 9.00 -8.15 34.51
CA VAL A 506 7.53 -8.25 34.50
C VAL A 506 6.93 -7.66 35.78
N SER A 507 7.53 -7.91 36.95
CA SER A 507 7.08 -7.29 38.21
C SER A 507 7.16 -5.76 38.14
N ARG A 508 8.25 -5.22 37.64
CA ARG A 508 8.41 -3.76 37.43
C ARG A 508 7.40 -3.20 36.44
N ALA A 509 7.13 -3.92 35.35
CA ALA A 509 6.11 -3.52 34.38
C ALA A 509 4.71 -3.45 35.01
N LEU A 510 4.35 -4.44 35.83
CA LEU A 510 3.07 -4.47 36.55
C LEU A 510 2.98 -3.42 37.67
N GLN A 511 4.11 -2.99 38.26
CA GLN A 511 4.12 -1.87 39.20
C GLN A 511 3.80 -0.53 38.52
N ILE A 512 4.20 -0.36 37.25
CA ILE A 512 3.93 0.84 36.46
C ILE A 512 2.51 0.79 35.89
N GLU A 513 2.13 -0.35 35.30
CA GLU A 513 0.81 -0.59 34.68
C GLU A 513 0.22 -1.91 35.17
N PRO A 514 -0.51 -1.93 36.29
CA PRO A 514 -1.04 -3.16 36.88
C PRO A 514 -2.02 -3.93 35.99
N ALA A 515 -2.70 -3.25 35.06
CA ALA A 515 -3.67 -3.83 34.13
C ALA A 515 -3.09 -4.16 32.75
N ASN A 516 -1.77 -4.06 32.56
CA ASN A 516 -1.15 -4.36 31.27
C ASN A 516 -1.33 -5.83 30.91
N ALA A 517 -2.10 -6.10 29.83
CA ALA A 517 -2.50 -7.44 29.44
C ALA A 517 -1.30 -8.34 29.11
N GLU A 518 -0.28 -7.80 28.45
CA GLU A 518 0.92 -8.54 28.06
C GLU A 518 1.77 -8.90 29.27
N ALA A 519 1.98 -7.97 30.19
CA ALA A 519 2.69 -8.22 31.46
C ALA A 519 1.97 -9.31 32.28
N ILE A 520 0.63 -9.29 32.31
CA ILE A 520 -0.19 -10.31 32.99
C ILE A 520 0.00 -11.68 32.31
N ALA A 521 0.00 -11.72 30.98
CA ALA A 521 0.23 -12.97 30.23
C ALA A 521 1.63 -13.55 30.51
N LEU A 522 2.66 -12.72 30.48
CA LEU A 522 4.05 -13.15 30.79
C LEU A 522 4.17 -13.62 32.23
N ARG A 523 3.50 -12.95 33.19
CA ARG A 523 3.46 -13.39 34.59
C ARG A 523 2.92 -14.81 34.71
N LEU A 524 1.82 -15.12 34.05
CA LEU A 524 1.22 -16.46 34.08
C LEU A 524 2.19 -17.52 33.52
N VAL A 525 2.85 -17.22 32.40
CA VAL A 525 3.87 -18.13 31.83
C VAL A 525 5.04 -18.36 32.78
N LEU A 526 5.53 -17.30 33.42
CA LEU A 526 6.64 -17.38 34.38
C LEU A 526 6.24 -18.16 35.64
N GLN A 527 5.02 -17.97 36.15
CA GLN A 527 4.49 -18.73 37.28
C GLN A 527 4.38 -20.21 36.95
N GLN A 528 3.93 -20.59 35.76
CA GLN A 528 3.90 -21.99 35.30
C GLN A 528 5.30 -22.61 35.24
N ARG A 529 6.34 -21.77 35.04
CA ARG A 529 7.75 -22.17 35.04
C ARG A 529 8.40 -22.08 36.44
N GLY A 530 7.61 -21.89 37.49
CA GLY A 530 8.05 -21.89 38.87
C GLY A 530 8.69 -20.58 39.38
N GLN A 531 8.54 -19.48 38.63
CA GLN A 531 9.02 -18.15 39.04
C GLN A 531 7.94 -17.37 39.78
N LYS A 532 8.33 -16.68 40.85
CA LYS A 532 7.45 -15.73 41.54
C LYS A 532 7.55 -14.37 40.85
N VAL A 533 6.42 -13.83 40.41
CA VAL A 533 6.29 -12.45 39.91
C VAL A 533 5.43 -11.71 40.93
N GLN A 534 6.00 -10.71 41.58
CA GLN A 534 5.34 -9.90 42.63
C GLN A 534 4.46 -8.82 42.02
#